data_ed5309006ed842a457ea862cb3927428
#
_entry.id   ed5309006ed842a457ea862cb3927428
#
_cell.length_a   1.000
_cell.length_b   1.000
_cell.length_c   1.000
_cell.angle_alpha   90.00
_cell.angle_beta   90.00
_cell.angle_gamma   90.00
#
_symmetry.space_group_name_H-M   'P 1'
#
loop_
_entity.id
_entity.type
_entity.pdbx_description
1 polymer ?
#
loop_
_entity_poly.entity_id
_entity_poly.type
_entity_poly.pdbx_seq_one_letter_code
_entity_poly.pdbx_strand_id
1 'polypeptide(L)'
;MRLLGGQHAGKCAFIPQITLSPPVEAVGFHLSRRQFALQLAFAMTINKSQGQSVKNVGIHFQTPVFTHGQFYVAMSRCTSGNHIKVFLPEDSTSNVTKNVVFSEALLKDTL
;
A
#
# COMPACT_ATOMS: atom_id res chain seq x y z
N MET A 1 -14.03 -7.09 18.11
CA MET A 1 -13.89 -6.64 16.72
C MET A 1 -15.15 -6.97 15.95
N ARG A 2 -15.70 -6.04 15.17
CA ARG A 2 -16.89 -6.26 14.34
C ARG A 2 -16.46 -6.61 12.91
N LEU A 3 -17.03 -7.68 12.36
CA LEU A 3 -16.78 -8.11 10.99
C LEU A 3 -17.56 -7.23 10.01
N LEU A 4 -16.89 -6.69 8.98
CA LEU A 4 -17.50 -5.77 8.02
C LEU A 4 -17.95 -6.43 6.73
N GLY A 5 -17.53 -7.66 6.45
CA GLY A 5 -17.86 -8.36 5.21
C GLY A 5 -17.90 -9.88 5.36
N GLY A 6 -18.27 -10.57 4.26
CA GLY A 6 -18.40 -12.02 4.22
C GLY A 6 -19.73 -12.54 4.82
N GLN A 7 -19.85 -13.85 4.94
CA GLN A 7 -21.06 -14.53 5.46
C GLN A 7 -21.40 -14.18 6.92
N HIS A 8 -20.46 -13.58 7.65
CA HIS A 8 -20.59 -13.20 9.05
C HIS A 8 -20.54 -11.70 9.29
N ALA A 9 -20.82 -10.89 8.27
CA ALA A 9 -20.85 -9.44 8.38
C ALA A 9 -21.77 -8.99 9.52
N GLY A 10 -21.34 -8.02 10.29
CA GLY A 10 -22.08 -7.49 11.44
C GLY A 10 -21.87 -8.24 12.76
N LYS A 11 -21.38 -9.47 12.75
CA LYS A 11 -21.08 -10.25 13.95
C LYS A 11 -19.82 -9.75 14.66
N CYS A 12 -19.77 -9.95 15.96
CA CYS A 12 -18.57 -9.68 16.77
C CYS A 12 -17.70 -10.93 16.83
N ALA A 13 -16.40 -10.75 16.64
CA ALA A 13 -15.38 -11.78 16.85
C ALA A 13 -14.44 -11.35 17.97
N PHE A 14 -14.09 -12.28 18.85
CA PHE A 14 -13.07 -12.09 19.88
C PHE A 14 -11.74 -12.57 19.32
N ILE A 15 -10.74 -11.71 19.32
CA ILE A 15 -9.38 -12.03 18.85
C ILE A 15 -8.46 -11.98 20.06
N PRO A 16 -7.90 -13.12 20.51
CA PRO A 16 -6.96 -13.14 21.60
C PRO A 16 -5.60 -12.58 21.17
N GLN A 17 -4.84 -12.09 22.13
CA GLN A 17 -3.41 -11.89 21.95
C GLN A 17 -2.70 -13.24 21.98
N ILE A 18 -1.81 -13.45 21.05
CA ILE A 18 -0.96 -14.64 20.97
C ILE A 18 0.51 -14.25 21.19
N THR A 19 1.25 -15.13 21.80
CA THR A 19 2.70 -14.97 21.96
C THR A 19 3.39 -15.68 20.81
N LEU A 20 4.22 -14.93 20.09
CA LEU A 20 5.06 -15.41 19.00
C LEU A 20 6.51 -15.37 19.46
N SER A 21 7.18 -16.50 19.36
CA SER A 21 8.60 -16.63 19.69
C SER A 21 9.28 -17.36 18.54
N PRO A 22 9.80 -16.63 17.55
CA PRO A 22 10.55 -17.25 16.46
C PRO A 22 11.80 -17.95 17.01
N PRO A 23 12.30 -18.99 16.35
CA PRO A 23 13.52 -19.66 16.75
C PRO A 23 14.72 -18.70 16.74
N VAL A 24 15.64 -18.88 17.66
CA VAL A 24 16.81 -17.99 17.81
C VAL A 24 17.67 -17.96 16.55
N GLU A 25 17.73 -19.06 15.81
CA GLU A 25 18.46 -19.18 14.56
C GLU A 25 17.94 -18.22 13.46
N ALA A 26 16.64 -17.87 13.52
CA ALA A 26 16.04 -16.98 12.53
C ALA A 26 16.30 -15.50 12.82
N VAL A 27 16.50 -15.11 14.08
CA VAL A 27 16.61 -13.69 14.51
C VAL A 27 17.90 -13.37 15.28
N GLY A 28 18.69 -14.37 15.67
CA GLY A 28 19.98 -14.21 16.35
C GLY A 28 19.90 -13.90 17.85
N PHE A 29 18.70 -13.78 18.42
CA PHE A 29 18.46 -13.50 19.83
C PHE A 29 17.09 -14.02 20.28
N HIS A 30 16.86 -14.12 21.58
CA HIS A 30 15.56 -14.49 22.12
C HIS A 30 14.56 -13.35 21.93
N LEU A 31 13.60 -13.55 21.04
CA LEU A 31 12.50 -12.63 20.81
C LEU A 31 11.18 -13.26 21.25
N SER A 32 10.45 -12.58 22.13
CA SER A 32 9.08 -12.94 22.48
C SER A 32 8.18 -11.73 22.28
N ARG A 33 7.15 -11.87 21.46
CA ARG A 33 6.23 -10.78 21.15
C ARG A 33 4.79 -11.23 21.34
N ARG A 34 4.08 -10.54 22.22
CA ARG A 34 2.65 -10.77 22.45
C ARG A 34 1.85 -9.73 21.66
N GLN A 35 1.04 -10.19 20.73
CA GLN A 35 0.28 -9.31 19.86
C GLN A 35 -1.07 -9.93 19.43
N PHE A 36 -1.98 -9.12 18.93
CA PHE A 36 -3.13 -9.63 18.23
C PHE A 36 -2.72 -10.22 16.88
N ALA A 37 -3.33 -11.36 16.51
CA ALA A 37 -3.14 -12.00 15.20
C ALA A 37 -3.89 -11.22 14.11
N LEU A 38 -3.51 -9.95 13.92
CA LEU A 38 -4.12 -9.02 12.95
C LEU A 38 -3.03 -8.42 12.08
N GLN A 39 -3.33 -8.27 10.81
CA GLN A 39 -2.52 -7.48 9.89
C GLN A 39 -3.42 -6.53 9.10
N LEU A 40 -2.85 -5.43 8.65
CA LEU A 40 -3.52 -4.51 7.74
C LEU A 40 -3.83 -5.25 6.43
N ALA A 41 -5.06 -5.07 5.95
CA ALA A 41 -5.51 -5.61 4.68
C ALA A 41 -6.06 -4.48 3.82
N PHE A 42 -6.03 -4.67 2.50
CA PHE A 42 -6.47 -3.69 1.50
C PHE A 42 -5.68 -2.38 1.48
N ALA A 43 -4.56 -2.33 2.19
CA ALA A 43 -3.60 -1.23 2.15
C ALA A 43 -2.19 -1.78 1.97
N MET A 44 -1.45 -1.20 1.03
CA MET A 44 -0.07 -1.60 0.73
C MET A 44 0.70 -0.41 0.15
N THR A 45 2.01 -0.51 0.16
CA THR A 45 2.84 0.49 -0.52
C THR A 45 2.71 0.35 -2.04
N ILE A 46 2.96 1.46 -2.76
CA ILE A 46 2.91 1.49 -4.23
C ILE A 46 3.80 0.39 -4.82
N ASN A 47 5.03 0.26 -4.31
CA ASN A 47 5.99 -0.74 -4.82
C ASN A 47 5.49 -2.18 -4.67
N LYS A 48 4.81 -2.51 -3.56
CA LYS A 48 4.23 -3.84 -3.34
C LYS A 48 3.02 -4.13 -4.24
N SER A 49 2.36 -3.10 -4.75
CA SER A 49 1.22 -3.24 -5.65
C SER A 49 1.62 -3.54 -7.10
N GLN A 50 2.91 -3.48 -7.42
CA GLN A 50 3.41 -3.76 -8.76
C GLN A 50 2.98 -5.16 -9.23
N GLY A 51 2.49 -5.25 -10.45
CA GLY A 51 1.98 -6.51 -11.03
C GLY A 51 0.57 -6.90 -10.60
N GLN A 52 -0.03 -6.21 -9.61
CA GLN A 52 -1.41 -6.47 -9.20
C GLN A 52 -2.39 -5.58 -9.97
N SER A 53 -3.59 -6.09 -10.21
CA SER A 53 -4.70 -5.30 -10.77
C SER A 53 -5.88 -5.37 -9.82
N VAL A 54 -6.51 -4.21 -9.58
CA VAL A 54 -7.66 -4.10 -8.69
C VAL A 54 -8.79 -3.33 -9.36
N LYS A 55 -10.02 -3.64 -8.95
CA LYS A 55 -11.20 -3.00 -9.53
C LYS A 55 -11.37 -1.56 -9.05
N ASN A 56 -11.10 -1.31 -7.78
CA ASN A 56 -11.18 0.03 -7.17
C ASN A 56 -9.91 0.29 -6.38
N VAL A 57 -9.35 1.49 -6.49
CA VAL A 57 -8.14 1.89 -5.76
C VAL A 57 -8.27 3.29 -5.21
N GLY A 58 -7.84 3.46 -3.97
CA GLY A 58 -7.57 4.75 -3.36
C GLY A 58 -6.06 4.94 -3.24
N ILE A 59 -5.53 5.98 -3.84
CA ILE A 59 -4.09 6.31 -3.78
C ILE A 59 -3.93 7.47 -2.82
N HIS A 60 -3.09 7.31 -1.80
CA HIS A 60 -2.83 8.33 -0.80
C HIS A 60 -1.42 8.90 -0.96
N PHE A 61 -1.33 10.12 -1.43
CA PHE A 61 -0.09 10.87 -1.62
C PHE A 61 0.14 11.89 -0.51
N GLN A 62 0.15 11.46 0.73
CA GLN A 62 0.54 12.34 1.84
C GLN A 62 1.98 12.81 1.68
N THR A 63 2.84 11.97 1.14
CA THR A 63 4.18 12.30 0.68
C THR A 63 4.24 12.10 -0.83
N PRO A 64 4.86 13.01 -1.59
CA PRO A 64 5.06 12.81 -3.03
C PRO A 64 5.85 11.54 -3.31
N VAL A 65 5.68 11.00 -4.52
CA VAL A 65 6.52 9.91 -5.00
C VAL A 65 7.99 10.34 -5.04
N PHE A 66 8.91 9.42 -4.79
CA PHE A 66 10.34 9.71 -4.65
C PHE A 66 11.23 8.88 -5.57
N THR A 67 10.65 7.95 -6.34
CA THR A 67 11.41 7.13 -7.30
C THR A 67 10.78 7.19 -8.69
N HIS A 68 11.63 6.93 -9.72
CA HIS A 68 11.20 6.81 -11.10
C HIS A 68 10.13 5.74 -11.26
N GLY A 69 9.09 6.04 -12.03
CA GLY A 69 8.01 5.12 -12.37
C GLY A 69 7.01 4.82 -11.23
N GLN A 70 7.26 5.26 -10.01
CA GLN A 70 6.40 4.98 -8.86
C GLN A 70 4.99 5.54 -9.06
N PHE A 71 4.87 6.74 -9.62
CA PHE A 71 3.58 7.33 -9.96
C PHE A 71 2.82 6.49 -11.00
N TYR A 72 3.52 6.04 -12.04
CA TYR A 72 2.95 5.16 -13.06
C TYR A 72 2.46 3.84 -12.46
N VAL A 73 3.25 3.21 -11.58
CA VAL A 73 2.83 1.99 -10.89
C VAL A 73 1.55 2.23 -10.12
N ALA A 74 1.42 3.32 -9.37
CA ALA A 74 0.22 3.64 -8.61
C ALA A 74 -1.01 3.78 -9.51
N MET A 75 -0.90 4.58 -10.59
CA MET A 75 -2.01 4.87 -11.49
C MET A 75 -2.42 3.67 -12.36
N SER A 76 -1.49 2.79 -12.69
CA SER A 76 -1.74 1.61 -13.53
C SER A 76 -2.36 0.42 -12.77
N ARG A 77 -2.63 0.54 -11.47
CA ARG A 77 -3.24 -0.56 -10.70
C ARG A 77 -4.70 -0.81 -11.03
N CYS A 78 -5.38 0.17 -11.62
CA CYS A 78 -6.76 0.05 -12.05
C CYS A 78 -6.86 0.38 -13.54
N THR A 79 -7.69 -0.36 -14.26
CA THR A 79 -7.88 -0.20 -15.70
C THR A 79 -8.81 0.96 -16.07
N SER A 80 -9.58 1.46 -15.11
CA SER A 80 -10.54 2.56 -15.35
C SER A 80 -10.28 3.72 -14.40
N GLY A 81 -10.10 4.91 -14.95
CA GLY A 81 -9.90 6.15 -14.19
C GLY A 81 -11.07 6.49 -13.25
N ASN A 82 -12.29 6.06 -13.58
CA ASN A 82 -13.48 6.29 -12.76
C ASN A 82 -13.42 5.52 -11.41
N HIS A 83 -12.58 4.50 -11.33
CA HIS A 83 -12.43 3.66 -10.14
C HIS A 83 -11.16 3.99 -9.34
N ILE A 84 -10.48 5.07 -9.72
CA ILE A 84 -9.31 5.59 -8.99
C ILE A 84 -9.73 6.83 -8.22
N LYS A 85 -9.43 6.85 -6.93
CA LYS A 85 -9.52 8.05 -6.10
C LYS A 85 -8.14 8.41 -5.60
N VAL A 86 -7.75 9.67 -5.76
CA VAL A 86 -6.45 10.19 -5.33
C VAL A 86 -6.69 11.14 -4.17
N PHE A 87 -5.98 10.92 -3.07
CA PHE A 87 -5.98 11.76 -1.89
C PHE A 87 -4.65 12.49 -1.82
N LEU A 88 -4.70 13.81 -1.88
CA LEU A 88 -3.58 14.71 -1.73
C LEU A 88 -3.55 15.30 -0.31
N PRO A 89 -2.42 15.83 0.16
CA PRO A 89 -2.35 16.55 1.43
C PRO A 89 -3.36 17.71 1.49
N GLU A 90 -3.95 17.94 2.66
CA GLU A 90 -4.95 19.00 2.85
C GLU A 90 -4.38 20.41 2.59
N ASP A 91 -3.08 20.60 2.80
CA ASP A 91 -2.37 21.86 2.57
C ASP A 91 -2.10 22.17 1.09
N SER A 92 -2.40 21.22 0.19
CA SER A 92 -2.21 21.44 -1.24
C SER A 92 -3.35 22.31 -1.82
N THR A 93 -3.07 23.58 -2.05
CA THR A 93 -3.98 24.52 -2.74
C THR A 93 -4.20 24.18 -4.22
N SER A 94 -3.48 23.20 -4.74
CA SER A 94 -3.57 22.75 -6.13
C SER A 94 -3.74 21.22 -6.19
N ASN A 95 -4.59 20.75 -7.09
CA ASN A 95 -4.79 19.32 -7.37
C ASN A 95 -3.62 18.74 -8.22
N VAL A 96 -2.37 19.09 -7.85
CA VAL A 96 -1.16 18.70 -8.57
C VAL A 96 -0.22 17.94 -7.64
N THR A 97 0.35 16.87 -8.12
CA THR A 97 1.42 16.13 -7.44
C THR A 97 2.64 16.02 -8.35
N LYS A 98 3.82 15.90 -7.73
CA LYS A 98 5.07 15.72 -8.49
C LYS A 98 5.19 14.28 -8.98
N ASN A 99 5.72 14.14 -10.19
CA ASN A 99 6.21 12.86 -10.70
C ASN A 99 7.73 12.88 -10.72
N VAL A 100 8.35 11.71 -10.52
CA VAL A 100 9.81 11.56 -10.60
C VAL A 100 10.14 10.73 -11.81
N VAL A 101 10.93 11.31 -12.71
CA VAL A 101 11.44 10.66 -13.91
C VAL A 101 12.97 10.82 -13.92
N PHE A 102 13.68 9.71 -14.03
CA PHE A 102 15.14 9.75 -14.19
C PHE A 102 15.46 10.01 -15.65
N SER A 103 16.26 11.01 -15.91
CA SER A 103 16.68 11.39 -17.28
C SER A 103 17.38 10.25 -18.01
N GLU A 104 18.09 9.41 -17.27
CA GLU A 104 18.82 8.26 -17.80
C GLU A 104 17.89 7.15 -18.29
N ALA A 105 16.65 7.11 -17.79
CA ALA A 105 15.63 6.16 -18.23
C ALA A 105 14.89 6.61 -19.50
N LEU A 106 15.08 7.86 -19.91
CA LEU A 106 14.56 8.36 -21.16
C LEU A 106 15.51 7.93 -22.28
N LEU A 107 14.96 7.24 -23.28
CA LEU A 107 15.72 6.97 -24.51
C LEU A 107 16.13 8.30 -25.12
N LYS A 108 17.40 8.60 -25.14
CA LYS A 108 17.92 9.67 -26.00
C LYS A 108 17.79 9.14 -27.41
N ASP A 109 16.86 9.69 -28.18
CA ASP A 109 16.85 9.50 -29.61
C ASP A 109 18.20 9.97 -30.14
N THR A 110 19.08 9.01 -30.38
CA THR A 110 20.30 9.23 -31.17
C THR A 110 19.83 9.31 -32.62
N LEU A 111 19.48 10.53 -33.04
CA LEU A 111 19.45 10.92 -34.45
C LEU A 111 20.89 11.06 -34.95
#